data_a1f83babb908aa880e843ce9b6e10b5d
#
_entry.id   a1f83babb908aa880e843ce9b6e10b5d
#
_cell.length_a   1.000
_cell.length_b   1.000
_cell.length_c   1.000
_cell.angle_alpha   90.00
_cell.angle_beta   90.00
_cell.angle_gamma   90.00
#
_symmetry.space_group_name_H-M   'P 1'
#
loop_
_entity.id
_entity.type
_entity.pdbx_description
1 polymer ?
#
loop_
_entity_poly.entity_id
_entity_poly.type
_entity_poly.pdbx_seq_one_letter_code
_entity_poly.pdbx_strand_id
1 'polypeptide(L)'
;MLRLLPVLFLALGLGLSACGRTVGMAPSSPAEGGEKMTGGKPSFSQFSDVPIPAGATMNLERTLVFGAGDNWFGRLVMKIPGNTLKAFGFYKVKTPELGWQEVTTVRSKVSFMTYVRSGRVLTLRIQLNTLRGVEVEATVSPKDMRPPPASAAPPPRPMVR
;
A
#
# COMPACT_ATOMS: atom_id res chain seq x y z
N MET A 1 -31.59 34.86 -40.79
CA MET A 1 -31.37 36.22 -40.29
C MET A 1 -30.15 36.15 -39.39
N LEU A 2 -28.97 36.32 -39.88
CA LEU A 2 -28.16 37.49 -40.25
C LEU A 2 -27.76 38.35 -39.02
N ARG A 3 -26.49 38.34 -38.67
CA ARG A 3 -25.51 39.39 -38.35
C ARG A 3 -24.35 38.80 -37.55
N LEU A 4 -23.23 38.47 -38.12
CA LEU A 4 -22.01 39.19 -38.50
C LEU A 4 -21.73 40.45 -37.66
N LEU A 5 -20.57 40.45 -36.95
CA LEU A 5 -19.49 41.40 -37.13
C LEU A 5 -18.30 41.13 -36.17
N PRO A 6 -17.06 41.30 -36.65
CA PRO A 6 -15.82 41.04 -35.93
C PRO A 6 -15.28 42.31 -35.28
N VAL A 7 -14.54 42.17 -34.20
CA VAL A 7 -13.66 43.26 -33.74
C VAL A 7 -12.27 42.71 -33.50
N LEU A 8 -11.45 43.08 -34.40
CA LEU A 8 -10.00 43.06 -34.45
C LEU A 8 -9.48 44.07 -33.39
N PHE A 9 -8.66 43.64 -32.41
CA PHE A 9 -7.79 44.56 -31.68
C PHE A 9 -6.37 43.99 -31.65
N LEU A 10 -5.58 44.60 -32.49
CA LEU A 10 -4.14 44.55 -32.54
C LEU A 10 -3.60 45.51 -31.48
N ALA A 11 -2.81 45.06 -30.55
CA ALA A 11 -1.98 45.91 -29.70
C ALA A 11 -0.63 45.26 -29.44
N LEU A 12 0.30 45.80 -30.14
CA LEU A 12 1.76 45.69 -30.08
C LEU A 12 2.26 46.29 -28.75
N GLY A 13 3.05 45.54 -27.98
CA GLY A 13 3.69 46.03 -26.75
C GLY A 13 5.05 45.37 -26.57
N LEU A 14 6.09 46.08 -26.92
CA LEU A 14 7.51 45.75 -26.74
C LEU A 14 7.92 45.78 -25.29
N GLY A 15 8.83 44.87 -24.91
CA GLY A 15 10.02 45.15 -24.09
C GLY A 15 9.88 44.98 -22.60
N LEU A 16 10.63 44.05 -22.04
CA LEU A 16 11.81 44.31 -21.19
C LEU A 16 12.46 43.00 -20.77
N SER A 17 13.61 42.73 -21.32
CA SER A 17 14.56 41.72 -20.84
C SER A 17 15.11 42.14 -19.50
N ALA A 18 14.72 41.44 -18.41
CA ALA A 18 15.38 41.52 -17.12
C ALA A 18 16.18 40.24 -16.91
N CYS A 19 17.48 40.28 -17.21
CA CYS A 19 18.45 39.28 -16.78
C CYS A 19 18.58 39.29 -15.26
N GLY A 20 17.82 38.47 -14.56
CA GLY A 20 18.08 38.12 -13.16
C GLY A 20 18.98 36.89 -13.11
N ARG A 21 20.27 37.05 -12.83
CA ARG A 21 21.16 35.95 -12.44
C ARG A 21 20.73 35.50 -11.05
N THR A 22 19.87 34.49 -10.99
CA THR A 22 19.69 33.70 -9.77
C THR A 22 20.83 32.71 -9.69
N VAL A 23 21.64 32.83 -8.64
CA VAL A 23 22.64 31.86 -8.24
C VAL A 23 21.95 30.52 -8.07
N GLY A 24 22.24 29.57 -8.97
CA GLY A 24 21.70 28.23 -8.92
C GLY A 24 22.22 27.52 -7.68
N MET A 25 21.37 27.39 -6.66
CA MET A 25 21.50 26.30 -5.72
C MET A 25 21.19 25.02 -6.50
N ALA A 26 22.20 24.20 -6.71
CA ALA A 26 22.03 22.87 -7.26
C ALA A 26 21.05 22.12 -6.36
N PRO A 27 19.96 21.53 -6.89
CA PRO A 27 19.18 20.60 -6.10
C PRO A 27 20.07 19.40 -5.78
N SER A 28 20.36 19.20 -4.49
CA SER A 28 20.94 17.95 -4.00
C SER A 28 20.03 16.81 -4.49
N SER A 29 20.59 15.96 -5.34
CA SER A 29 19.93 14.73 -5.79
C SER A 29 19.47 13.95 -4.56
N PRO A 30 18.19 13.55 -4.49
CA PRO A 30 17.79 12.57 -3.50
C PRO A 30 18.56 11.29 -3.78
N ALA A 31 19.15 10.71 -2.74
CA ALA A 31 19.80 9.41 -2.80
C ALA A 31 18.87 8.41 -3.52
N GLU A 32 19.33 7.85 -4.63
CA GLU A 32 18.70 6.72 -5.28
C GLU A 32 18.81 5.49 -4.37
N GLY A 33 17.79 5.30 -3.58
CA GLY A 33 17.53 4.14 -2.71
C GLY A 33 16.04 3.90 -2.61
N GLY A 34 15.23 4.47 -3.51
CA GLY A 34 13.81 4.19 -3.63
C GLY A 34 13.58 2.93 -4.46
N GLU A 35 13.22 1.83 -3.81
CA GLU A 35 12.63 0.68 -4.48
C GLU A 35 11.53 1.17 -5.43
N LYS A 36 11.70 0.80 -6.69
CA LYS A 36 10.82 1.13 -7.81
C LYS A 36 9.39 0.72 -7.47
N MET A 37 8.58 1.68 -7.02
CA MET A 37 7.14 1.48 -6.95
C MET A 37 6.66 1.09 -8.35
N THR A 38 6.27 -0.14 -8.53
CA THR A 38 5.67 -0.63 -9.76
C THR A 38 4.30 0.04 -9.86
N GLY A 39 4.20 1.17 -10.57
CA GLY A 39 3.03 2.04 -10.65
C GLY A 39 1.84 1.48 -11.43
N GLY A 40 1.62 0.16 -11.41
CA GLY A 40 0.43 -0.49 -11.93
C GLY A 40 -0.65 -0.59 -10.86
N LYS A 41 -1.93 -0.51 -11.27
CA LYS A 41 -3.03 -0.81 -10.34
C LYS A 41 -2.86 -2.22 -9.77
N PRO A 42 -3.01 -2.43 -8.44
CA PRO A 42 -2.93 -3.75 -7.84
C PRO A 42 -3.91 -4.73 -8.52
N SER A 43 -3.44 -5.96 -8.74
CA SER A 43 -4.25 -7.06 -9.26
C SER A 43 -4.08 -8.29 -8.37
N PHE A 44 -5.04 -9.23 -8.39
CA PHE A 44 -4.95 -10.44 -7.58
C PHE A 44 -3.74 -11.32 -7.89
N SER A 45 -3.17 -11.22 -9.09
CA SER A 45 -1.96 -11.97 -9.46
C SER A 45 -0.72 -11.60 -8.64
N GLN A 46 -0.70 -10.44 -8.00
CA GLN A 46 0.39 -10.00 -7.13
C GLN A 46 0.34 -10.68 -5.74
N PHE A 47 -0.78 -11.33 -5.40
CA PHE A 47 -1.04 -11.94 -4.10
C PHE A 47 -1.15 -13.47 -4.22
N SER A 48 -0.22 -14.09 -4.95
CA SER A 48 -0.25 -15.52 -5.31
C SER A 48 -0.27 -16.46 -4.10
N ASP A 49 0.21 -16.01 -2.96
CA ASP A 49 0.26 -16.77 -1.71
C ASP A 49 -0.86 -16.44 -0.72
N VAL A 50 -1.82 -15.60 -1.11
CA VAL A 50 -3.05 -15.36 -0.36
C VAL A 50 -4.23 -16.00 -1.10
N PRO A 51 -5.01 -16.90 -0.46
CA PRO A 51 -6.15 -17.51 -1.14
C PRO A 51 -7.22 -16.47 -1.47
N ILE A 52 -7.64 -16.44 -2.73
CA ILE A 52 -8.67 -15.50 -3.20
C ILE A 52 -9.98 -16.26 -3.41
N PRO A 53 -11.04 -15.97 -2.64
CA PRO A 53 -12.33 -16.60 -2.80
C PRO A 53 -12.98 -16.25 -4.15
N ALA A 54 -13.78 -17.16 -4.69
CA ALA A 54 -14.57 -16.90 -5.89
C ALA A 54 -15.51 -15.71 -5.69
N GLY A 55 -15.60 -14.82 -6.68
CA GLY A 55 -16.40 -13.61 -6.62
C GLY A 55 -15.83 -12.50 -5.74
N ALA A 56 -14.57 -12.62 -5.32
CA ALA A 56 -13.89 -11.54 -4.60
C ALA A 56 -13.71 -10.30 -5.48
N THR A 57 -13.93 -9.13 -4.90
CA THR A 57 -13.69 -7.83 -5.52
C THR A 57 -12.68 -7.05 -4.68
N MET A 58 -11.57 -6.65 -5.29
CA MET A 58 -10.52 -5.88 -4.61
C MET A 58 -10.94 -4.43 -4.39
N ASN A 59 -10.69 -3.91 -3.20
CA ASN A 59 -10.77 -2.49 -2.92
C ASN A 59 -9.41 -1.84 -3.22
N LEU A 60 -9.30 -1.20 -4.39
CA LEU A 60 -8.03 -0.64 -4.87
C LEU A 60 -7.55 0.55 -4.02
N GLU A 61 -8.47 1.34 -3.46
CA GLU A 61 -8.12 2.51 -2.64
C GLU A 61 -7.48 2.12 -1.30
N ARG A 62 -7.85 0.95 -0.78
CA ARG A 62 -7.37 0.44 0.50
C ARG A 62 -6.32 -0.66 0.37
N THR A 63 -6.02 -1.09 -0.85
CA THR A 63 -5.00 -2.10 -1.14
C THR A 63 -3.67 -1.41 -1.42
N LEU A 64 -2.62 -1.87 -0.75
CA LEU A 64 -1.26 -1.37 -0.88
C LEU A 64 -0.31 -2.55 -0.94
N VAL A 65 0.54 -2.60 -1.96
CA VAL A 65 1.51 -3.67 -2.16
C VAL A 65 2.88 -3.09 -2.47
N PHE A 66 3.89 -3.64 -1.82
CA PHE A 66 5.30 -3.36 -2.03
C PHE A 66 6.03 -4.65 -2.36
N GLY A 67 7.09 -4.57 -3.14
CA GLY A 67 7.82 -5.73 -3.62
C GLY A 67 7.07 -6.51 -4.70
N ALA A 68 7.54 -7.71 -5.00
CA ALA A 68 6.97 -8.58 -6.02
C ALA A 68 7.23 -10.07 -5.73
N GLY A 69 6.45 -10.95 -6.37
CA GLY A 69 6.58 -12.40 -6.22
C GLY A 69 6.39 -12.85 -4.77
N ASP A 70 7.28 -13.71 -4.29
CA ASP A 70 7.18 -14.28 -2.93
C ASP A 70 7.66 -13.34 -1.81
N ASN A 71 8.20 -12.16 -2.18
CA ASN A 71 8.72 -11.17 -1.22
C ASN A 71 7.84 -9.92 -1.11
N TRP A 72 6.62 -9.95 -1.63
CA TRP A 72 5.72 -8.83 -1.45
C TRP A 72 5.30 -8.69 0.03
N PHE A 73 5.04 -7.46 0.45
CA PHE A 73 4.43 -7.13 1.73
C PHE A 73 3.44 -5.98 1.53
N GLY A 74 2.50 -5.84 2.46
CA GLY A 74 1.48 -4.81 2.34
C GLY A 74 0.10 -5.31 2.81
N ARG A 75 -0.94 -4.73 2.22
CA ARG A 75 -2.32 -4.98 2.60
C ARG A 75 -3.20 -5.16 1.37
N LEU A 76 -3.90 -6.27 1.32
CA LEU A 76 -4.95 -6.56 0.35
C LEU A 76 -6.31 -6.44 1.05
N VAL A 77 -7.17 -5.56 0.55
CA VAL A 77 -8.56 -5.44 1.04
C VAL A 77 -9.51 -5.91 -0.05
N MET A 78 -10.40 -6.82 0.31
CA MET A 78 -11.37 -7.36 -0.63
C MET A 78 -12.75 -7.54 0.00
N LYS A 79 -13.78 -7.44 -0.84
CA LYS A 79 -15.15 -7.85 -0.54
C LYS A 79 -15.39 -9.22 -1.14
N ILE A 80 -16.02 -10.09 -0.38
CA ILE A 80 -16.41 -11.42 -0.85
C ILE A 80 -17.90 -11.66 -0.60
N PRO A 81 -18.59 -12.39 -1.48
CA PRO A 81 -19.99 -12.72 -1.26
C PRO A 81 -20.15 -13.72 -0.11
N GLY A 82 -21.30 -13.70 0.54
CA GLY A 82 -21.63 -14.65 1.61
C GLY A 82 -21.56 -14.06 3.01
N ASN A 83 -21.21 -14.88 3.97
CA ASN A 83 -21.15 -14.52 5.39
C ASN A 83 -19.78 -14.81 6.02
N THR A 84 -19.54 -14.26 7.20
CA THR A 84 -18.26 -14.38 7.91
C THR A 84 -17.89 -15.82 8.26
N LEU A 85 -18.88 -16.70 8.49
CA LEU A 85 -18.63 -18.10 8.80
C LEU A 85 -18.02 -18.84 7.59
N LYS A 86 -18.61 -18.64 6.40
CA LYS A 86 -18.08 -19.22 5.16
C LYS A 86 -16.70 -18.69 4.81
N ALA A 87 -16.50 -17.36 4.95
CA ALA A 87 -15.20 -16.73 4.76
C ALA A 87 -14.14 -17.31 5.72
N PHE A 88 -14.46 -17.39 6.99
CA PHE A 88 -13.59 -17.97 8.00
C PHE A 88 -13.20 -19.43 7.66
N GLY A 89 -14.18 -20.27 7.36
CA GLY A 89 -13.93 -21.67 6.97
C GLY A 89 -13.07 -21.78 5.72
N PHE A 90 -13.28 -20.92 4.72
CA PHE A 90 -12.46 -20.89 3.52
C PHE A 90 -10.98 -20.63 3.85
N TYR A 91 -10.67 -19.58 4.60
CA TYR A 91 -9.28 -19.26 4.94
C TYR A 91 -8.65 -20.28 5.87
N LYS A 92 -9.41 -20.88 6.79
CA LYS A 92 -8.93 -21.93 7.68
C LYS A 92 -8.39 -23.14 6.90
N VAL A 93 -9.02 -23.48 5.77
CA VAL A 93 -8.63 -24.60 4.91
C VAL A 93 -7.59 -24.18 3.87
N LYS A 94 -7.85 -23.07 3.15
CA LYS A 94 -7.06 -22.71 1.98
C LYS A 94 -5.73 -22.02 2.28
N THR A 95 -5.59 -21.36 3.40
CA THR A 95 -4.34 -20.68 3.76
C THR A 95 -3.20 -21.68 4.03
N PRO A 96 -3.42 -22.78 4.78
CA PRO A 96 -2.39 -23.81 4.96
C PRO A 96 -1.99 -24.53 3.67
N GLU A 97 -2.92 -24.70 2.71
CA GLU A 97 -2.62 -25.31 1.40
C GLU A 97 -1.54 -24.53 0.62
N LEU A 98 -1.41 -23.22 0.88
CA LEU A 98 -0.37 -22.35 0.32
C LEU A 98 0.91 -22.29 1.17
N GLY A 99 1.07 -23.21 2.15
CA GLY A 99 2.27 -23.34 2.97
C GLY A 99 2.32 -22.40 4.18
N TRP A 100 1.23 -21.69 4.50
CA TRP A 100 1.13 -20.89 5.70
C TRP A 100 0.85 -21.75 6.94
N GLN A 101 1.61 -21.55 8.01
CA GLN A 101 1.42 -22.21 9.29
C GLN A 101 0.61 -21.32 10.22
N GLU A 102 -0.49 -21.84 10.75
CA GLU A 102 -1.33 -21.11 11.67
C GLU A 102 -0.63 -20.88 13.01
N VAL A 103 -0.67 -19.64 13.49
CA VAL A 103 -0.16 -19.24 14.81
C VAL A 103 -1.30 -19.06 15.80
N THR A 104 -2.32 -18.33 15.40
CA THR A 104 -3.49 -18.08 16.25
C THR A 104 -4.73 -17.76 15.44
N THR A 105 -5.87 -18.05 16.03
CA THR A 105 -7.17 -17.77 15.45
C THR A 105 -8.13 -17.29 16.52
N VAL A 106 -8.74 -16.13 16.31
CA VAL A 106 -9.79 -15.59 17.18
C VAL A 106 -11.05 -15.41 16.35
N ARG A 107 -12.12 -16.07 16.77
CA ARG A 107 -13.42 -15.97 16.10
C ARG A 107 -14.38 -15.14 16.94
N SER A 108 -14.84 -14.01 16.36
CA SER A 108 -15.80 -13.11 16.97
C SER A 108 -16.56 -12.33 15.89
N LYS A 109 -17.24 -11.23 16.26
CA LYS A 109 -17.86 -10.32 15.31
C LYS A 109 -16.85 -9.82 14.25
N VAL A 110 -15.62 -9.57 14.69
CA VAL A 110 -14.46 -9.34 13.84
C VAL A 110 -13.48 -10.47 14.14
N SER A 111 -13.31 -11.39 13.19
CA SER A 111 -12.42 -12.53 13.37
C SER A 111 -11.02 -12.20 12.87
N PHE A 112 -10.02 -12.75 13.56
CA PHE A 112 -8.61 -12.64 13.20
C PHE A 112 -7.99 -14.03 13.05
N MET A 113 -7.14 -14.18 12.06
CA MET A 113 -6.34 -15.38 11.84
C MET A 113 -4.92 -14.93 11.52
N THR A 114 -3.93 -15.47 12.21
CA THR A 114 -2.52 -15.14 12.01
C THR A 114 -1.76 -16.38 11.61
N TYR A 115 -0.96 -16.24 10.58
CA TYR A 115 -0.15 -17.29 10.00
C TYR A 115 1.29 -16.82 9.81
N VAL A 116 2.22 -17.75 9.73
CA VAL A 116 3.64 -17.49 9.40
C VAL A 116 4.09 -18.37 8.25
N ARG A 117 4.97 -17.82 7.39
CA ARG A 117 5.59 -18.54 6.29
C ARG A 117 6.88 -17.82 5.88
N SER A 118 8.00 -18.53 5.80
CA SER A 118 9.27 -18.02 5.22
C SER A 118 9.66 -16.63 5.73
N GLY A 119 9.64 -16.42 7.05
CA GLY A 119 10.01 -15.13 7.65
C GLY A 119 8.98 -14.01 7.47
N ARG A 120 7.75 -14.34 7.04
CA ARG A 120 6.63 -13.39 6.91
C ARG A 120 5.47 -13.78 7.81
N VAL A 121 4.67 -12.78 8.16
CA VAL A 121 3.44 -12.92 8.93
C VAL A 121 2.28 -12.48 8.07
N LEU A 122 1.26 -13.33 7.93
CA LEU A 122 -0.03 -13.00 7.33
C LEU A 122 -1.06 -12.86 8.44
N THR A 123 -1.72 -11.72 8.52
CA THR A 123 -2.89 -11.50 9.38
C THR A 123 -4.12 -11.29 8.51
N LEU A 124 -5.13 -12.13 8.72
CA LEU A 124 -6.44 -12.00 8.10
C LEU A 124 -7.41 -11.40 9.12
N ARG A 125 -8.07 -10.31 8.75
CA ARG A 125 -9.17 -9.70 9.48
C ARG A 125 -10.45 -9.90 8.68
N ILE A 126 -11.46 -10.54 9.27
CA ILE A 126 -12.71 -10.92 8.61
C ILE A 126 -13.87 -10.29 9.36
N GLN A 127 -14.65 -9.48 8.68
CA GLN A 127 -15.81 -8.79 9.27
C GLN A 127 -16.95 -8.65 8.28
N LEU A 128 -18.16 -8.41 8.78
CA LEU A 128 -19.28 -8.04 7.91
C LEU A 128 -19.00 -6.71 7.23
N ASN A 129 -19.30 -6.64 5.94
CA ASN A 129 -19.31 -5.36 5.23
C ASN A 129 -20.64 -4.66 5.50
N THR A 130 -20.61 -3.33 5.70
CA THR A 130 -21.79 -2.52 6.03
C THR A 130 -22.88 -2.54 4.97
N LEU A 131 -22.50 -2.73 3.70
CA LEU A 131 -23.46 -2.72 2.60
C LEU A 131 -23.96 -4.13 2.26
N ARG A 132 -23.08 -5.07 2.04
CA ARG A 132 -23.42 -6.48 1.75
C ARG A 132 -22.15 -7.33 1.71
N GLY A 133 -22.26 -8.61 2.17
CA GLY A 133 -21.16 -9.57 2.13
C GLY A 133 -20.15 -9.40 3.27
N VAL A 134 -18.94 -9.83 3.02
CA VAL A 134 -17.85 -9.85 4.01
C VAL A 134 -16.68 -9.02 3.49
N GLU A 135 -16.10 -8.22 4.35
CA GLU A 135 -14.80 -7.60 4.09
C GLU A 135 -13.70 -8.45 4.69
N VAL A 136 -12.69 -8.73 3.88
CA VAL A 136 -11.47 -9.39 4.31
C VAL A 136 -10.29 -8.47 4.05
N GLU A 137 -9.51 -8.27 5.08
CA GLU A 137 -8.24 -7.56 5.02
C GLU A 137 -7.11 -8.56 5.31
N ALA A 138 -6.25 -8.78 4.31
CA ALA A 138 -5.06 -9.60 4.42
C ALA A 138 -3.84 -8.69 4.48
N THR A 139 -3.15 -8.69 5.61
CA THR A 139 -1.91 -7.93 5.79
C THR A 139 -0.74 -8.89 5.88
N VAL A 140 0.25 -8.69 5.01
CA VAL A 140 1.51 -9.42 5.03
C VAL A 140 2.63 -8.48 5.42
N SER A 141 3.44 -8.87 6.40
CA SER A 141 4.60 -8.14 6.88
C SER A 141 5.80 -9.07 7.09
N PRO A 142 7.04 -8.57 7.02
CA PRO A 142 8.19 -9.32 7.49
C PRO A 142 8.04 -9.68 8.97
N LYS A 143 8.47 -10.89 9.37
CA LYS A 143 8.42 -11.35 10.76
C LYS A 143 9.39 -10.57 11.67
N ASP A 144 10.57 -10.25 11.12
CA ASP A 144 11.66 -9.59 11.85
C ASP A 144 11.83 -8.15 11.36
N MET A 145 10.88 -7.28 11.68
CA MET A 145 11.14 -5.85 11.69
C MET A 145 11.94 -5.51 12.95
N ARG A 146 13.25 -5.83 12.96
CA ARG A 146 14.12 -5.25 13.99
C ARG A 146 14.17 -3.74 13.73
N PRO A 147 13.79 -2.90 14.69
CA PRO A 147 14.01 -1.46 14.54
C PRO A 147 15.52 -1.25 14.24
N PRO A 148 15.88 -0.30 13.39
CA PRO A 148 17.29 0.03 13.19
C PRO A 148 17.93 0.22 14.56
N PRO A 149 19.18 -0.25 14.77
CA PRO A 149 19.86 -0.06 16.04
C PRO A 149 19.78 1.44 16.35
N ALA A 150 19.25 1.77 17.54
CA ALA A 150 19.19 3.15 17.98
C ALA A 150 20.59 3.71 17.77
N SER A 151 20.72 4.70 16.88
CA SER A 151 22.00 5.36 16.61
C SER A 151 22.58 5.72 17.98
N ALA A 152 23.77 5.21 18.28
CA ALA A 152 24.40 5.41 19.59
C ALA A 152 24.29 6.88 19.92
N ALA A 153 23.67 7.19 21.05
CA ALA A 153 23.53 8.56 21.51
C ALA A 153 24.91 9.20 21.48
N PRO A 154 25.04 10.42 20.95
CA PRO A 154 26.34 11.09 20.93
C PRO A 154 26.89 11.14 22.35
N PRO A 155 28.21 10.93 22.55
CA PRO A 155 28.81 10.93 23.86
C PRO A 155 28.48 12.27 24.59
N PRO A 156 28.23 12.24 25.91
CA PRO A 156 27.95 13.45 26.66
C PRO A 156 29.08 14.46 26.46
N ARG A 157 28.71 15.68 26.12
CA ARG A 157 29.70 16.78 25.98
C ARG A 157 30.43 17.00 27.31
N PRO A 158 31.76 17.12 27.31
CA PRO A 158 32.50 17.41 28.53
C PRO A 158 31.99 18.76 29.08
N MET A 159 31.58 18.76 30.36
CA MET A 159 31.28 19.98 31.06
C MET A 159 32.59 20.75 31.28
N VAL A 160 32.73 21.88 30.59
CA VAL A 160 33.81 22.84 30.87
C VAL A 160 33.47 23.54 32.18
N ARG A 161 34.34 23.35 33.17
CA ARG A 161 34.32 24.07 34.45
C ARG A 161 34.93 25.47 34.28
#